data_aaccdadbe049919fcb32881e4abd27ae
#
_entry.id   aaccdadbe049919fcb32881e4abd27ae
#
_cell.length_a   1.000
_cell.length_b   1.000
_cell.length_c   1.000
_cell.angle_alpha   90.00
_cell.angle_beta   90.00
_cell.angle_gamma   90.00
#
_symmetry.space_group_name_H-M   'P 1'
#
loop_
_entity.id
_entity.type
_entity.pdbx_description
1 polymer ?
#
loop_
_entity_poly.entity_id
_entity_poly.type
_entity_poly.pdbx_seq_one_letter_code
_entity_poly.pdbx_strand_id
1 'polypeptide(L)'
;SPMVHCYVSQSDRGELVIGGGADTHPSYGQRGNLPTTEAVLNAVVELFPSFSRMKLMRQWGGIVDIAPDASPIISKTPVTGFYISAGWGTGGYKAIPAGGETLAHTIAHDQPHPLVEPFSLDRFAKGRLVDEGAAAGVAH
;
A
#
# COMPACT_ATOMS: atom_id res chain seq x y z
N SER A 1 -20.03 -12.60 -7.29
CA SER A 1 -18.64 -12.26 -7.67
C SER A 1 -17.78 -12.20 -6.44
N PRO A 2 -16.54 -12.69 -6.46
CA PRO A 2 -15.60 -12.36 -5.40
C PRO A 2 -15.47 -10.84 -5.36
N MET A 3 -15.50 -10.25 -4.17
CA MET A 3 -15.30 -8.80 -4.02
C MET A 3 -13.91 -8.45 -4.53
N VAL A 4 -13.83 -7.79 -5.67
CA VAL A 4 -12.57 -7.29 -6.22
C VAL A 4 -12.43 -5.84 -5.78
N HIS A 5 -11.36 -5.55 -5.05
CA HIS A 5 -11.02 -4.18 -4.74
C HIS A 5 -10.57 -3.47 -6.02
N CYS A 6 -11.26 -2.41 -6.40
CA CYS A 6 -10.88 -1.60 -7.55
C CYS A 6 -11.08 -0.11 -7.28
N TYR A 7 -10.29 0.70 -7.93
CA TYR A 7 -10.48 2.14 -7.99
C TYR A 7 -10.54 2.63 -9.43
N VAL A 8 -11.29 3.70 -9.64
CA VAL A 8 -11.40 4.39 -10.92
C VAL A 8 -11.19 5.88 -10.69
N SER A 9 -10.29 6.47 -11.43
CA SER A 9 -10.01 7.91 -11.42
C SER A 9 -9.96 8.42 -12.86
N GLN A 10 -10.41 9.63 -13.09
CA GLN A 10 -10.33 10.27 -14.39
C GLN A 10 -9.28 11.36 -14.39
N SER A 11 -8.42 11.38 -15.42
CA SER A 11 -7.47 12.45 -15.63
C SER A 11 -8.16 13.70 -16.19
N ASP A 12 -7.49 14.83 -16.12
CA ASP A 12 -7.94 16.09 -16.71
C ASP A 12 -8.05 16.05 -18.24
N ARG A 13 -7.42 15.06 -18.88
CA ARG A 13 -7.52 14.80 -20.33
C ARG A 13 -8.62 13.81 -20.70
N GLY A 14 -9.28 13.22 -19.70
CA GLY A 14 -10.40 12.31 -19.91
C GLY A 14 -10.06 10.81 -19.90
N GLU A 15 -8.76 10.44 -19.84
CA GLU A 15 -8.40 9.02 -19.68
C GLU A 15 -8.81 8.51 -18.30
N LEU A 16 -9.19 7.25 -18.23
CA LEU A 16 -9.44 6.57 -16.97
C LEU A 16 -8.19 5.84 -16.50
N VAL A 17 -7.86 6.03 -15.24
CA VAL A 17 -6.90 5.22 -14.50
C VAL A 17 -7.68 4.26 -13.64
N ILE A 18 -7.54 2.98 -13.94
CA ILE A 18 -8.23 1.89 -13.25
C ILE A 18 -7.17 1.02 -12.60
N GLY A 19 -7.37 0.68 -11.35
CA GLY A 19 -6.45 -0.20 -10.65
C GLY A 19 -7.09 -0.93 -9.50
N GLY A 20 -6.35 -1.87 -8.97
CA GLY A 20 -6.75 -2.75 -7.89
C GLY A 20 -6.10 -4.11 -8.02
N GLY A 21 -6.29 -4.93 -7.01
CA GLY A 21 -5.71 -6.26 -6.95
C GLY A 21 -4.19 -6.25 -6.67
N ALA A 22 -3.71 -7.38 -6.23
CA ALA A 22 -2.30 -7.66 -6.05
C ALA A 22 -2.04 -9.12 -6.47
N ASP A 23 -0.80 -9.42 -6.83
CA ASP A 23 -0.40 -10.80 -7.03
C ASP A 23 -0.47 -11.57 -5.71
N THR A 24 -0.90 -12.81 -5.76
CA THR A 24 -1.00 -13.69 -4.58
C THR A 24 0.35 -14.27 -4.14
N HIS A 25 1.41 -13.95 -4.87
CA HIS A 25 2.76 -14.42 -4.59
C HIS A 25 3.76 -13.26 -4.67
N PRO A 26 4.84 -13.28 -3.88
CA PRO A 26 5.89 -12.28 -3.96
C PRO A 26 6.52 -12.22 -5.35
N SER A 27 6.61 -11.03 -5.90
CA SER A 27 7.19 -10.81 -7.24
C SER A 27 7.87 -9.44 -7.30
N TYR A 28 8.99 -9.38 -8.02
CA TYR A 28 9.64 -8.11 -8.39
C TYR A 28 9.20 -7.61 -9.78
N GLY A 29 8.20 -8.26 -10.38
CA GLY A 29 7.63 -7.85 -11.66
C GLY A 29 6.90 -6.51 -11.52
N GLN A 30 7.25 -5.55 -12.37
CA GLN A 30 6.59 -4.24 -12.43
C GLN A 30 5.70 -4.11 -13.67
N ARG A 31 5.46 -5.21 -14.35
CA ARG A 31 4.48 -5.30 -15.43
C ARG A 31 3.20 -5.86 -14.85
N GLY A 32 2.06 -5.29 -15.20
CA GLY A 32 0.79 -5.88 -14.83
C GLY A 32 0.65 -7.29 -15.42
N ASN A 33 -0.13 -8.15 -14.77
CA ASN A 33 -0.47 -9.47 -15.27
C ASN A 33 -1.89 -9.50 -15.83
N LEU A 34 -2.13 -10.38 -16.78
CA LEU A 34 -3.42 -10.46 -17.45
C LEU A 34 -4.55 -10.91 -16.52
N PRO A 35 -4.40 -11.94 -15.68
CA PRO A 35 -5.47 -12.35 -14.76
C PRO A 35 -5.97 -11.26 -13.83
N THR A 36 -5.06 -10.49 -13.21
CA THR A 36 -5.44 -9.36 -12.34
C THR A 36 -6.14 -8.26 -13.16
N THR A 37 -5.60 -7.95 -14.33
CA THR A 37 -6.19 -6.94 -15.22
C THR A 37 -7.62 -7.33 -15.64
N GLU A 38 -7.83 -8.56 -16.05
CA GLU A 38 -9.17 -9.06 -16.43
C GLU A 38 -10.13 -9.01 -15.26
N ALA A 39 -9.72 -9.43 -14.06
CA ALA A 39 -10.56 -9.40 -12.87
C ALA A 39 -10.99 -7.97 -12.53
N VAL A 40 -10.05 -7.02 -12.53
CA VAL A 40 -10.32 -5.61 -12.22
C VAL A 40 -11.20 -4.96 -13.28
N LEU A 41 -10.89 -5.17 -14.56
CA LEU A 41 -11.69 -4.60 -15.65
C LEU A 41 -13.11 -5.18 -15.70
N ASN A 42 -13.30 -6.47 -15.43
CA ASN A 42 -14.61 -7.08 -15.34
C ASN A 42 -15.43 -6.46 -14.20
N ALA A 43 -14.84 -6.28 -13.02
CA ALA A 43 -15.52 -5.63 -11.89
C ALA A 43 -15.90 -4.18 -12.22
N VAL A 44 -15.04 -3.45 -12.89
CA VAL A 44 -15.32 -2.06 -13.27
C VAL A 44 -16.41 -1.98 -14.35
N VAL A 45 -16.41 -2.87 -15.34
CA VAL A 45 -17.46 -2.90 -16.38
C VAL A 45 -18.81 -3.36 -15.81
N GLU A 46 -18.80 -4.22 -14.79
CA GLU A 46 -20.03 -4.59 -14.08
C GLU A 46 -20.65 -3.38 -13.37
N LEU A 47 -19.82 -2.53 -12.75
CA LEU A 47 -20.25 -1.30 -12.08
C LEU A 47 -20.60 -0.17 -13.07
N PHE A 48 -19.83 -0.06 -14.15
CA PHE A 48 -19.95 0.98 -15.16
C PHE A 48 -20.00 0.38 -16.57
N PRO A 49 -21.16 -0.15 -17.02
CA PRO A 49 -21.28 -0.82 -18.31
C PRO A 49 -20.85 0.03 -19.52
N SER A 50 -20.94 1.36 -19.40
CA SER A 50 -20.49 2.29 -20.45
C SER A 50 -19.00 2.18 -20.77
N PHE A 51 -18.18 1.68 -19.83
CA PHE A 51 -16.74 1.53 -20.00
C PHE A 51 -16.36 0.34 -20.89
N SER A 52 -17.31 -0.56 -21.17
CA SER A 52 -17.09 -1.71 -22.08
C SER A 52 -16.61 -1.32 -23.48
N ARG A 53 -16.84 -0.08 -23.90
CA ARG A 53 -16.41 0.45 -25.20
C ARG A 53 -15.03 1.09 -25.19
N MET A 54 -14.41 1.23 -24.02
CA MET A 54 -13.08 1.84 -23.88
C MET A 54 -12.00 0.87 -24.33
N LYS A 55 -10.87 1.43 -24.73
CA LYS A 55 -9.69 0.68 -25.14
C LYS A 55 -8.66 0.71 -24.05
N LEU A 56 -8.10 -0.45 -23.70
CA LEU A 56 -6.93 -0.53 -22.86
C LEU A 56 -5.71 0.05 -23.60
N MET A 57 -5.21 1.15 -23.11
CA MET A 57 -4.08 1.86 -23.74
C MET A 57 -2.74 1.45 -23.15
N ARG A 58 -2.70 1.15 -21.85
CA ARG A 58 -1.47 0.86 -21.13
C ARG A 58 -1.76 0.07 -19.87
N GLN A 59 -0.83 -0.77 -19.47
CA GLN A 59 -0.85 -1.54 -18.24
C GLN A 59 0.51 -1.45 -17.54
N TRP A 60 0.51 -1.36 -16.23
CA TRP A 60 1.72 -1.42 -15.41
C TRP A 60 1.39 -2.01 -14.05
N GLY A 61 2.40 -2.41 -13.32
CA GLY A 61 2.33 -2.82 -11.93
C GLY A 61 3.40 -2.11 -11.11
N GLY A 62 3.29 -2.21 -9.81
CA GLY A 62 4.27 -1.72 -8.84
C GLY A 62 4.60 -2.79 -7.80
N ILE A 63 5.65 -2.57 -7.06
CA ILE A 63 6.01 -3.41 -5.92
C ILE A 63 5.40 -2.78 -4.67
N VAL A 64 4.70 -3.59 -3.89
CA VAL A 64 4.14 -3.20 -2.61
C VAL A 64 4.95 -3.88 -1.52
N ASP A 65 5.52 -3.11 -0.59
CA ASP A 65 6.23 -3.59 0.58
C ASP A 65 5.24 -3.76 1.74
N ILE A 66 4.98 -4.98 2.15
CA ILE A 66 4.03 -5.28 3.21
C ILE A 66 4.77 -5.87 4.40
N ALA A 67 4.63 -5.23 5.57
CA ALA A 67 5.12 -5.77 6.82
C ALA A 67 4.24 -6.96 7.28
N PRO A 68 4.76 -7.88 8.11
CA PRO A 68 4.00 -9.09 8.53
C PRO A 68 2.65 -8.82 9.20
N ASP A 69 2.47 -7.66 9.81
CA ASP A 69 1.22 -7.21 10.43
C ASP A 69 0.47 -6.15 9.60
N ALA A 70 0.84 -5.99 8.33
CA ALA A 70 0.30 -5.02 7.39
C ALA A 70 0.44 -3.55 7.82
N SER A 71 1.13 -3.26 8.92
CA SER A 71 1.35 -1.91 9.44
C SER A 71 2.75 -1.41 9.16
N PRO A 72 2.96 -0.12 8.90
CA PRO A 72 4.27 0.43 8.57
C PRO A 72 5.27 0.28 9.73
N ILE A 73 6.54 0.40 9.41
CA ILE A 73 7.63 0.48 10.37
C ILE A 73 8.18 1.90 10.34
N ILE A 74 8.11 2.61 11.45
CA ILE A 74 8.75 3.92 11.63
C ILE A 74 9.54 3.83 12.94
N SER A 75 10.85 3.64 12.86
CA SER A 75 11.62 3.25 14.03
C SER A 75 13.08 3.61 13.94
N LYS A 76 13.68 3.70 15.12
CA LYS A 76 15.12 3.49 15.27
C LYS A 76 15.44 2.02 15.06
N THR A 77 16.63 1.74 14.59
CA THR A 77 17.16 0.37 14.55
C THR A 77 18.16 0.16 15.71
N PRO A 78 18.58 -1.09 15.96
CA PRO A 78 19.66 -1.36 16.94
C PRO A 78 21.00 -0.73 16.57
N VAL A 79 21.18 -0.31 15.32
CA VAL A 79 22.40 0.36 14.86
C VAL A 79 22.27 1.87 15.10
N THR A 80 23.20 2.44 15.85
CA THR A 80 23.19 3.87 16.16
C THR A 80 23.22 4.72 14.89
N GLY A 81 22.31 5.69 14.82
CA GLY A 81 22.18 6.60 13.67
C GLY A 81 21.48 5.99 12.44
N PHE A 82 21.00 4.76 12.54
CA PHE A 82 20.25 4.12 11.47
C PHE A 82 18.76 4.04 11.81
N TYR A 83 17.95 4.69 11.00
CA TYR A 83 16.50 4.77 11.15
C TYR A 83 15.82 4.09 9.96
N ILE A 84 14.60 3.63 10.16
CA ILE A 84 13.82 2.93 9.11
C ILE A 84 12.41 3.51 9.00
N SER A 85 11.98 3.68 7.75
CA SER A 85 10.59 3.91 7.38
C SER A 85 10.26 3.02 6.19
N ALA A 86 9.48 1.97 6.41
CA ALA A 86 9.21 0.94 5.41
C ALA A 86 7.90 0.19 5.71
N GLY A 87 7.51 -0.73 4.83
CA GLY A 87 6.32 -1.57 5.03
C GLY A 87 5.01 -0.80 4.92
N TRP A 88 4.98 0.25 4.10
CA TRP A 88 3.81 1.14 3.99
C TRP A 88 2.64 0.53 3.23
N GLY A 89 2.84 -0.62 2.59
CA GLY A 89 1.80 -1.29 1.84
C GLY A 89 1.13 -0.38 0.79
N THR A 90 -0.17 -0.46 0.67
CA THR A 90 -0.95 0.37 -0.26
C THR A 90 -1.34 1.74 0.32
N GLY A 91 -1.10 1.96 1.62
CA GLY A 91 -1.49 3.18 2.34
C GLY A 91 -0.47 4.32 2.32
N GLY A 92 0.74 4.08 1.83
CA GLY A 92 1.89 4.97 1.98
C GLY A 92 1.67 6.38 1.45
N TYR A 93 1.07 6.53 0.28
CA TYR A 93 0.90 7.84 -0.35
C TYR A 93 0.16 8.85 0.53
N LYS A 94 -0.98 8.48 1.07
CA LYS A 94 -1.78 9.37 1.95
C LYS A 94 -1.11 9.65 3.30
N ALA A 95 -0.22 8.78 3.73
CA ALA A 95 0.48 8.90 5.01
C ALA A 95 1.79 9.69 4.92
N ILE A 96 2.23 10.11 3.73
CA ILE A 96 3.50 10.84 3.52
C ILE A 96 3.71 12.00 4.50
N PRO A 97 2.76 12.92 4.71
CA PRO A 97 3.01 14.06 5.61
C PRO A 97 3.24 13.62 7.05
N ALA A 98 2.37 12.78 7.59
CA ALA A 98 2.47 12.30 8.97
C ALA A 98 3.69 11.39 9.19
N GLY A 99 3.95 10.49 8.22
CA GLY A 99 5.13 9.61 8.26
C GLY A 99 6.43 10.40 8.19
N GLY A 100 6.49 11.42 7.34
CA GLY A 100 7.67 12.28 7.21
C GLY A 100 7.95 13.08 8.49
N GLU A 101 6.92 13.71 9.06
CA GLU A 101 7.04 14.50 10.29
C GLU A 101 7.46 13.63 11.48
N THR A 102 6.80 12.51 11.69
CA THR A 102 7.10 11.61 12.81
C THR A 102 8.47 10.98 12.70
N LEU A 103 8.94 10.65 11.50
CA LEU A 103 10.30 10.18 11.27
C LEU A 103 11.31 11.30 11.53
N ALA A 104 11.06 12.51 11.02
CA ALA A 104 11.95 13.66 11.26
C ALA A 104 12.09 13.96 12.75
N HIS A 105 10.98 13.94 13.50
CA HIS A 105 11.01 14.05 14.95
C HIS A 105 11.87 12.95 15.59
N THR A 106 11.67 11.70 15.18
CA THR A 106 12.42 10.56 15.71
C THR A 106 13.92 10.69 15.46
N ILE A 107 14.32 11.19 14.30
CA ILE A 107 15.72 11.44 13.95
C ILE A 107 16.29 12.60 14.78
N ALA A 108 15.56 13.72 14.84
CA ALA A 108 16.05 14.94 15.52
C ALA A 108 16.25 14.76 17.02
N HIS A 109 15.38 13.98 17.66
CA HIS A 109 15.40 13.79 19.12
C HIS A 109 16.03 12.46 19.56
N ASP A 110 16.37 11.59 18.62
CA ASP A 110 16.78 10.20 18.85
C ASP A 110 15.78 9.42 19.75
N GLN A 111 14.51 9.80 19.69
CA GLN A 111 13.40 9.22 20.44
C GLN A 111 12.18 9.04 19.53
N PRO A 112 11.43 7.95 19.66
CA PRO A 112 10.20 7.75 18.89
C PRO A 112 9.21 8.90 19.14
N HIS A 113 8.59 9.40 18.07
CA HIS A 113 7.44 10.26 18.25
C HIS A 113 6.28 9.44 18.87
N PRO A 114 5.48 10.00 19.82
CA PRO A 114 4.43 9.25 20.51
C PRO A 114 3.44 8.54 19.59
N LEU A 115 3.09 9.15 18.46
CA LEU A 115 2.17 8.56 17.46
C LEU A 115 2.73 7.32 16.76
N VAL A 116 4.04 7.15 16.72
CA VAL A 116 4.67 6.01 16.02
C VAL A 116 5.29 4.99 16.94
N GLU A 117 5.14 5.15 18.23
CA GLU A 117 5.64 4.17 19.21
C GLU A 117 5.14 2.74 18.95
N PRO A 118 3.85 2.51 18.58
CA PRO A 118 3.36 1.18 18.24
C PRO A 118 4.01 0.60 16.98
N PHE A 119 4.51 1.44 16.07
CA PHE A 119 5.07 1.05 14.78
C PHE A 119 6.58 0.78 14.84
N SER A 120 7.09 0.51 16.03
CA SER A 120 8.51 0.21 16.25
C SER A 120 8.93 -1.11 15.58
N LEU A 121 10.17 -1.19 15.12
CA LEU A 121 10.74 -2.40 14.53
C LEU A 121 10.77 -3.57 15.51
N ASP A 122 11.00 -3.30 16.79
CA ASP A 122 11.14 -4.30 17.84
C ASP A 122 9.81 -5.00 18.21
N ARG A 123 8.66 -4.48 17.71
CA ARG A 123 7.35 -5.10 17.93
C ARG A 123 7.29 -6.54 17.42
N PHE A 124 8.02 -6.84 16.33
CA PHE A 124 8.08 -8.19 15.78
C PHE A 124 8.80 -9.16 16.71
N ALA A 125 9.95 -8.75 17.25
CA ALA A 125 10.70 -9.56 18.19
C ALA A 125 9.96 -9.75 19.53
N LYS A 126 9.15 -8.76 19.93
CA LYS A 126 8.37 -8.78 21.17
C LYS A 126 6.97 -9.41 21.01
N GLY A 127 6.58 -9.79 19.79
CA GLY A 127 5.24 -10.32 19.51
C GLY A 127 4.10 -9.31 19.74
N ARG A 128 4.40 -8.00 19.69
CA ARG A 128 3.42 -6.92 19.89
C ARG A 128 2.98 -6.33 18.56
N LEU A 129 2.40 -7.18 17.73
CA LEU A 129 1.91 -6.78 16.40
C LEU A 129 0.79 -5.74 16.51
N VAL A 130 0.74 -4.85 15.54
CA VAL A 130 -0.37 -3.89 15.43
C VAL A 130 -1.56 -4.61 14.81
N ASP A 131 -2.73 -4.47 15.44
CA ASP A 131 -3.99 -4.97 14.91
C ASP A 131 -4.75 -3.80 14.27
N GLU A 132 -4.71 -3.71 12.96
CA GLU A 132 -5.45 -2.70 12.20
C GLU A 132 -6.90 -3.11 11.91
N GLY A 133 -7.34 -4.28 12.39
CA GLY A 133 -8.70 -4.76 12.20
C GLY A 133 -9.11 -4.81 10.73
N ALA A 134 -10.21 -4.13 10.37
CA ALA A 134 -10.73 -4.11 9.01
C ALA A 134 -9.80 -3.45 7.98
N ALA A 135 -8.87 -2.60 8.39
CA ALA A 135 -7.91 -1.97 7.46
C ALA A 135 -6.92 -2.98 6.89
N ALA A 136 -6.56 -4.02 7.63
CA ALA A 136 -5.70 -5.11 7.14
C ALA A 136 -6.33 -5.88 5.96
N GLY A 137 -7.66 -5.97 5.91
CA GLY A 137 -8.38 -6.65 4.83
C GLY A 137 -8.31 -5.96 3.46
N VAL A 138 -7.83 -4.72 3.40
CA VAL A 138 -7.65 -3.97 2.14
C VAL A 138 -6.23 -4.12 1.60
N ALA A 139 -5.30 -4.60 2.40
CA ALA A 139 -3.89 -4.77 2.04
C ALA A 139 -3.58 -6.15 1.40
N HIS A 140 -4.59 -7.01 1.26
CA HIS A 140 -4.46 -8.38 0.73
C HIS A 140 -5.29 -8.60 -0.53
#